data_eb70d6475871e999992722e3aaabe080
#
_entry.id   eb70d6475871e999992722e3aaabe080
#
_cell.length_a   1.000
_cell.length_b   1.000
_cell.length_c   1.000
_cell.angle_alpha   90.00
_cell.angle_beta   90.00
_cell.angle_gamma   90.00
#
_symmetry.space_group_name_H-M   'P 1'
#
loop_
_entity.id
_entity.type
_entity.pdbx_description
1 polymer ?
#
loop_
_entity_poly.entity_id
_entity_poly.type
_entity_poly.pdbx_seq_one_letter_code
_entity_poly.pdbx_strand_id
1 'polypeptide(L)'
;MFHMTPSLRAPAILKLPNSDITIPAGNWNPCGLINYIQQQYPYVNFCFDPDTLTYFFTPELEVLPGTDDTILGALGLPAAGTYLNSTQPPNLAGPREIQIWTNLGVWNLPQCGLLAALPITCDYGGLITYYNTNDNAPSIITDHQIRFLEIHLKDENGIDLVCDDAVPWSIQIVLEETDTYAYTPLFKL
;
A
#
# COMPACT_ATOMS: atom_id res chain seq x y z
N MET A 1 -17.09 -0.24 2.03
CA MET A 1 -16.31 -1.44 2.37
C MET A 1 -14.99 -1.30 1.63
N PHE A 2 -13.93 -0.84 2.28
CA PHE A 2 -12.62 -0.79 1.63
C PHE A 2 -12.12 -2.21 1.46
N HIS A 3 -11.91 -2.66 0.24
CA HIS A 3 -11.03 -3.77 0.01
C HIS A 3 -9.64 -3.31 0.43
N MET A 4 -9.02 -4.04 1.33
CA MET A 4 -7.62 -3.82 1.61
C MET A 4 -6.88 -3.87 0.29
N THR A 5 -6.02 -2.91 0.09
CA THR A 5 -5.13 -2.88 -1.06
C THR A 5 -4.45 -4.24 -1.17
N PRO A 6 -4.40 -4.81 -2.36
CA PRO A 6 -3.86 -6.14 -2.55
C PRO A 6 -2.42 -6.22 -2.05
N SER A 7 -2.05 -7.34 -1.45
CA SER A 7 -0.68 -7.61 -1.03
C SER A 7 0.29 -7.59 -2.23
N LEU A 8 -0.22 -7.93 -3.41
CA LEU A 8 0.45 -7.68 -4.69
C LEU A 8 -0.42 -6.70 -5.50
N ARG A 9 0.03 -5.47 -5.68
CA ARG A 9 -0.69 -4.38 -6.34
C ARG A 9 -0.71 -4.47 -7.85
N ALA A 10 0.33 -5.10 -8.40
CA ALA A 10 0.48 -5.37 -9.82
C ALA A 10 0.85 -6.84 -9.99
N PRO A 11 0.60 -7.41 -11.18
CA PRO A 11 1.14 -8.71 -11.50
C PRO A 11 2.65 -8.70 -11.31
N ALA A 12 3.18 -9.69 -10.60
CA ALA A 12 4.61 -9.83 -10.32
C ALA A 12 5.17 -11.08 -10.98
N ILE A 13 6.41 -11.01 -11.45
CA ILE A 13 7.06 -12.12 -12.15
C ILE A 13 8.05 -12.81 -11.23
N LEU A 14 7.84 -14.09 -10.99
CA LEU A 14 8.76 -15.00 -10.35
C LEU A 14 9.49 -15.80 -11.42
N LYS A 15 10.81 -15.61 -11.52
CA LYS A 15 11.65 -16.32 -12.48
C LYS A 15 12.30 -17.54 -11.87
N LEU A 16 12.04 -18.68 -12.47
CA LEU A 16 12.54 -19.98 -12.05
C LEU A 16 13.30 -20.64 -13.22
N PRO A 17 14.17 -21.64 -12.98
CA PRO A 17 15.04 -22.22 -14.02
C PRO A 17 14.33 -22.71 -15.30
N ASN A 18 13.10 -23.16 -15.18
CA ASN A 18 12.36 -23.72 -16.31
C ASN A 18 11.06 -23.00 -16.62
N SER A 19 10.73 -21.94 -15.91
CA SER A 19 9.43 -21.26 -16.07
C SER A 19 9.44 -19.88 -15.40
N ASP A 20 8.86 -18.92 -16.08
CA ASP A 20 8.49 -17.63 -15.49
C ASP A 20 7.02 -17.73 -15.07
N ILE A 21 6.74 -17.46 -13.81
CA ILE A 21 5.39 -17.46 -13.24
C ILE A 21 4.92 -16.03 -13.07
N THR A 22 3.83 -15.66 -13.72
CA THR A 22 3.16 -14.40 -13.47
C THR A 22 2.14 -14.59 -12.36
N ILE A 23 2.37 -13.95 -11.22
CA ILE A 23 1.47 -13.96 -10.08
C ILE A 23 0.56 -12.74 -10.20
N PRO A 24 -0.75 -12.92 -10.32
CA PRO A 24 -1.66 -11.79 -10.51
C PRO A 24 -1.72 -10.89 -9.28
N ALA A 25 -2.05 -9.62 -9.51
CA ALA A 25 -2.38 -8.71 -8.43
C ALA A 25 -3.53 -9.30 -7.59
N GLY A 26 -3.46 -9.13 -6.29
CA GLY A 26 -4.50 -9.67 -5.40
C GLY A 26 -4.08 -9.72 -3.95
N ASN A 27 -5.04 -10.05 -3.10
CA ASN A 27 -4.83 -10.29 -1.68
C ASN A 27 -4.41 -11.73 -1.47
N TRP A 28 -3.14 -11.93 -1.26
CA TRP A 28 -2.56 -13.24 -1.01
C TRP A 28 -2.35 -13.46 0.48
N ASN A 29 -2.82 -14.57 0.98
CA ASN A 29 -2.32 -15.12 2.23
C ASN A 29 -1.18 -16.11 1.93
N PRO A 30 -0.35 -16.45 2.92
CA PRO A 30 0.81 -17.32 2.70
C PRO A 30 0.47 -18.64 2.00
N CYS A 31 -0.56 -19.32 2.48
CA CYS A 31 -0.99 -20.61 1.92
C CYS A 31 -1.55 -20.46 0.49
N GLY A 32 -2.32 -19.41 0.23
CA GLY A 32 -2.90 -19.15 -1.10
C GLY A 32 -1.82 -18.87 -2.13
N LEU A 33 -0.82 -18.06 -1.76
CA LEU A 33 0.31 -17.74 -2.65
C LEU A 33 1.10 -19.00 -3.02
N ILE A 34 1.51 -19.80 -2.04
CA ILE A 34 2.29 -21.01 -2.32
C ILE A 34 1.47 -22.06 -3.09
N ASN A 35 0.18 -22.19 -2.84
CA ASN A 35 -0.68 -23.08 -3.61
C ASN A 35 -0.77 -22.64 -5.07
N TYR A 36 -0.86 -21.34 -5.34
CA TYR A 36 -0.85 -20.82 -6.69
C TYR A 36 0.48 -21.11 -7.39
N ILE A 37 1.61 -20.83 -6.74
CA ILE A 37 2.94 -21.12 -7.29
C ILE A 37 3.12 -22.63 -7.53
N GLN A 38 2.70 -23.46 -6.58
CA GLN A 38 2.81 -24.91 -6.67
C GLN A 38 2.04 -25.49 -7.86
N GLN A 39 0.89 -24.92 -8.20
CA GLN A 39 0.11 -25.34 -9.37
C GLN A 39 0.82 -25.04 -10.67
N GLN A 40 1.59 -23.93 -10.73
CA GLN A 40 2.33 -23.54 -11.91
C GLN A 40 3.72 -24.19 -11.99
N TYR A 41 4.29 -24.50 -10.83
CA TYR A 41 5.66 -25.06 -10.71
C TYR A 41 5.66 -26.26 -9.75
N PRO A 42 5.29 -27.44 -10.24
CA PRO A 42 5.18 -28.64 -9.40
C PRO A 42 6.52 -29.29 -9.06
N TYR A 43 7.65 -28.73 -9.49
CA TYR A 43 8.99 -29.30 -9.29
C TYR A 43 9.54 -29.07 -7.89
N VAL A 44 8.96 -28.12 -7.15
CA VAL A 44 9.35 -27.79 -5.78
C VAL A 44 8.08 -27.82 -4.91
N ASN A 45 8.14 -28.53 -3.81
CA ASN A 45 7.10 -28.48 -2.78
C ASN A 45 7.30 -27.23 -1.91
N PHE A 46 6.25 -26.47 -1.77
CA PHE A 46 6.21 -25.30 -0.91
C PHE A 46 5.37 -25.63 0.35
N CYS A 47 5.92 -25.31 1.51
CA CYS A 47 5.21 -25.44 2.79
C CYS A 47 5.36 -24.15 3.58
N PHE A 48 4.29 -23.71 4.20
CA PHE A 48 4.32 -22.57 5.12
C PHE A 48 4.20 -23.06 6.56
N ASP A 49 5.12 -22.66 7.40
CA ASP A 49 5.08 -22.92 8.83
C ASP A 49 4.55 -21.68 9.56
N PRO A 50 3.36 -21.76 10.15
CA PRO A 50 2.76 -20.64 10.86
C PRO A 50 3.46 -20.31 12.20
N ASP A 51 4.22 -21.23 12.77
CA ASP A 51 4.89 -21.02 14.06
C ASP A 51 6.17 -20.19 13.88
N THR A 52 6.89 -20.44 12.79
CA THR A 52 8.13 -19.70 12.44
C THR A 52 7.87 -18.56 11.44
N LEU A 53 6.67 -18.52 10.87
CA LEU A 53 6.31 -17.60 9.78
C LEU A 53 7.28 -17.67 8.60
N THR A 54 7.69 -18.89 8.22
CA THR A 54 8.63 -19.10 7.12
C THR A 54 8.07 -20.09 6.10
N TYR A 55 8.55 -19.97 4.86
CA TYR A 55 8.34 -20.99 3.84
C TYR A 55 9.50 -21.98 3.83
N PHE A 56 9.17 -23.23 3.56
CA PHE A 56 10.12 -24.30 3.27
C PHE A 56 9.96 -24.78 1.84
N PHE A 57 11.06 -25.11 1.21
CA PHE A 57 11.13 -25.54 -0.17
C PHE A 57 11.82 -26.91 -0.26
N THR A 58 11.17 -27.88 -0.93
CA THR A 58 11.73 -29.22 -1.10
C THR A 58 11.49 -29.74 -2.53
N PRO A 59 12.50 -29.97 -3.34
CA PRO A 59 13.92 -29.60 -3.12
C PRO A 59 14.14 -28.09 -3.02
N GLU A 60 15.39 -27.66 -2.96
CA GLU A 60 15.75 -26.24 -2.94
C GLU A 60 15.06 -25.46 -4.05
N LEU A 61 14.56 -24.27 -3.71
CA LEU A 61 14.02 -23.32 -4.67
C LEU A 61 15.15 -22.46 -5.23
N GLU A 62 15.36 -22.53 -6.53
CA GLU A 62 16.25 -21.62 -7.23
C GLU A 62 15.45 -20.48 -7.86
N VAL A 63 15.73 -19.26 -7.42
CA VAL A 63 15.11 -18.03 -7.94
C VAL A 63 16.12 -17.29 -8.79
N LEU A 64 15.75 -17.00 -10.03
CA LEU A 64 16.65 -16.37 -10.99
C LEU A 64 16.66 -14.84 -10.89
N PRO A 65 17.74 -14.19 -11.32
CA PRO A 65 17.81 -12.72 -11.42
C PRO A 65 16.73 -12.16 -12.35
N GLY A 66 16.20 -11.01 -11.95
CA GLY A 66 15.07 -10.36 -12.65
C GLY A 66 13.69 -10.83 -12.18
N THR A 67 13.63 -11.59 -11.09
CA THR A 67 12.41 -11.75 -10.30
C THR A 67 12.05 -10.41 -9.65
N ASP A 68 10.77 -10.08 -9.61
CA ASP A 68 10.29 -8.83 -9.03
C ASP A 68 10.51 -8.80 -7.51
N ASP A 69 11.01 -7.67 -6.99
CA ASP A 69 11.29 -7.48 -5.56
C ASP A 69 10.05 -7.67 -4.68
N THR A 70 8.87 -7.33 -5.19
CA THR A 70 7.60 -7.55 -4.50
C THR A 70 7.34 -9.02 -4.22
N ILE A 71 7.64 -9.90 -5.17
CA ILE A 71 7.44 -11.35 -4.95
C ILE A 71 8.57 -11.96 -4.12
N LEU A 72 9.79 -11.45 -4.22
CA LEU A 72 10.87 -11.82 -3.29
C LEU A 72 10.47 -11.51 -1.87
N GLY A 73 9.98 -10.31 -1.60
CA GLY A 73 9.45 -9.92 -0.28
C GLY A 73 8.27 -10.78 0.17
N ALA A 74 7.33 -11.08 -0.74
CA ALA A 74 6.18 -11.94 -0.46
C ALA A 74 6.58 -13.39 -0.11
N LEU A 75 7.72 -13.86 -0.64
CA LEU A 75 8.29 -15.16 -0.30
C LEU A 75 9.30 -15.10 0.87
N GLY A 76 9.55 -13.92 1.42
CA GLY A 76 10.55 -13.76 2.50
C GLY A 76 11.97 -14.02 2.05
N LEU A 77 12.29 -13.71 0.79
CA LEU A 77 13.60 -13.91 0.18
C LEU A 77 14.30 -12.55 -0.02
N PRO A 78 15.60 -12.44 0.29
CA PRO A 78 16.33 -11.18 0.20
C PRO A 78 16.74 -10.81 -1.24
N ALA A 79 16.91 -11.79 -2.13
CA ALA A 79 17.37 -11.63 -3.51
C ALA A 79 17.13 -12.90 -4.32
N ALA A 80 17.55 -12.90 -5.59
CA ALA A 80 17.67 -14.13 -6.38
C ALA A 80 18.75 -15.04 -5.79
N GLY A 81 18.54 -16.36 -5.83
CA GLY A 81 19.44 -17.35 -5.24
C GLY A 81 18.76 -18.70 -5.02
N THR A 82 19.44 -19.58 -4.32
CA THR A 82 18.94 -20.93 -3.99
C THR A 82 18.63 -21.03 -2.51
N TYR A 83 17.44 -21.51 -2.17
CA TYR A 83 16.90 -21.50 -0.82
C TYR A 83 16.23 -22.81 -0.45
N LEU A 84 16.49 -23.31 0.76
CA LEU A 84 15.74 -24.39 1.40
C LEU A 84 14.54 -23.83 2.21
N ASN A 85 14.69 -22.59 2.67
CA ASN A 85 13.64 -21.90 3.43
C ASN A 85 13.75 -20.39 3.23
N SER A 86 12.66 -19.69 3.46
CA SER A 86 12.70 -18.23 3.49
C SER A 86 13.55 -17.74 4.67
N THR A 87 14.26 -16.63 4.46
CA THR A 87 15.17 -16.05 5.47
C THR A 87 14.48 -15.00 6.34
N GLN A 88 13.29 -14.56 5.91
CA GLN A 88 12.46 -13.57 6.57
C GLN A 88 11.00 -14.00 6.53
N PRO A 89 10.15 -13.50 7.41
CA PRO A 89 8.71 -13.68 7.29
C PRO A 89 8.20 -13.14 5.96
N PRO A 90 7.18 -13.78 5.36
CA PRO A 90 6.54 -13.29 4.15
C PRO A 90 6.01 -11.86 4.33
N ASN A 91 6.39 -10.97 3.45
CA ASN A 91 5.83 -9.62 3.43
C ASN A 91 4.60 -9.59 2.51
N LEU A 92 3.48 -10.02 3.05
CA LEU A 92 2.17 -9.96 2.41
C LEU A 92 1.29 -8.84 3.00
N ALA A 93 1.90 -7.96 3.79
CA ALA A 93 1.22 -6.78 4.27
C ALA A 93 0.94 -5.85 3.09
N GLY A 94 -0.33 -5.52 2.89
CA GLY A 94 -0.73 -4.39 2.04
C GLY A 94 -0.20 -3.08 2.62
N PRO A 95 -0.54 -1.94 2.02
CA PRO A 95 -0.17 -0.65 2.56
C PRO A 95 -0.68 -0.51 3.99
N ARG A 96 0.14 0.15 4.80
CA ARG A 96 -0.16 0.38 6.22
C ARG A 96 -0.95 1.67 6.43
N GLU A 97 -0.95 2.53 5.43
CA GLU A 97 -1.52 3.85 5.48
C GLU A 97 -2.18 4.21 4.15
N ILE A 98 -3.31 4.89 4.23
CA ILE A 98 -3.96 5.53 3.10
C ILE A 98 -3.73 7.03 3.23
N GLN A 99 -3.04 7.60 2.25
CA GLN A 99 -2.83 9.03 2.15
C GLN A 99 -3.86 9.64 1.21
N ILE A 100 -4.50 10.71 1.66
CA ILE A 100 -5.46 11.49 0.87
C ILE A 100 -4.74 12.71 0.35
N TRP A 101 -4.54 12.77 -0.94
CA TRP A 101 -3.87 13.86 -1.63
C TRP A 101 -4.86 14.69 -2.44
N THR A 102 -4.54 15.96 -2.62
CA THR A 102 -5.30 16.90 -3.44
C THR A 102 -4.39 17.67 -4.38
N ASN A 103 -4.96 18.18 -5.46
CA ASN A 103 -4.31 19.13 -6.35
C ASN A 103 -4.22 20.56 -5.77
N LEU A 104 -4.83 20.82 -4.62
CA LEU A 104 -4.75 22.13 -3.96
C LEU A 104 -3.43 22.28 -3.22
N GLY A 105 -2.83 23.47 -3.31
CA GLY A 105 -1.67 23.81 -2.51
C GLY A 105 -2.06 23.92 -1.03
N VAL A 106 -1.48 23.08 -0.17
CA VAL A 106 -1.73 23.05 1.26
C VAL A 106 -0.51 23.58 1.99
N TRP A 107 -0.69 24.67 2.74
CA TRP A 107 0.37 25.22 3.59
C TRP A 107 0.46 24.44 4.90
N ASN A 108 1.65 24.37 5.46
CA ASN A 108 1.99 23.73 6.74
C ASN A 108 2.20 22.22 6.76
N LEU A 109 2.17 21.55 5.61
CA LEU A 109 2.62 20.18 5.54
C LEU A 109 3.94 20.10 4.78
N PRO A 110 4.90 19.27 5.23
CA PRO A 110 6.17 19.09 4.52
C PRO A 110 5.98 18.52 3.11
N GLN A 111 4.78 18.03 2.80
CA GLN A 111 4.38 17.51 1.49
C GLN A 111 3.16 18.30 1.01
N CYS A 112 3.34 19.11 -0.03
CA CYS A 112 2.24 19.83 -0.66
C CYS A 112 1.18 18.86 -1.17
N GLY A 113 -0.09 19.17 -0.93
CA GLY A 113 -1.22 18.38 -1.43
C GLY A 113 -1.70 17.24 -0.52
N LEU A 114 -1.00 16.86 0.54
CA LEU A 114 -1.46 15.86 1.50
C LEU A 114 -2.51 16.46 2.44
N LEU A 115 -3.74 15.95 2.41
CA LEU A 115 -4.82 16.36 3.31
C LEU A 115 -4.85 15.53 4.59
N ALA A 116 -4.68 14.23 4.48
CA ALA A 116 -4.72 13.32 5.61
C ALA A 116 -3.94 12.03 5.33
N ALA A 117 -3.45 11.43 6.39
CA ALA A 117 -2.85 10.11 6.41
C ALA A 117 -3.61 9.23 7.41
N LEU A 118 -4.12 8.11 6.94
CA LEU A 118 -5.04 7.24 7.66
C LEU A 118 -4.37 5.88 7.90
N PRO A 119 -4.01 5.53 9.12
CA PRO A 119 -3.47 4.21 9.38
C PRO A 119 -4.55 3.14 9.13
N ILE A 120 -4.15 2.06 8.47
CA ILE A 120 -5.02 0.90 8.27
C ILE A 120 -4.95 0.05 9.53
N THR A 121 -5.99 0.12 10.36
CA THR A 121 -6.06 -0.54 11.67
C THR A 121 -7.08 -1.68 11.70
N CYS A 122 -7.77 -1.93 10.60
CA CYS A 122 -8.78 -2.98 10.52
C CYS A 122 -8.31 -4.15 9.67
N ASP A 123 -8.88 -5.32 9.94
CA ASP A 123 -8.68 -6.52 9.14
C ASP A 123 -9.30 -6.39 7.74
N TYR A 124 -8.97 -7.35 6.88
CA TYR A 124 -9.54 -7.43 5.53
C TYR A 124 -11.08 -7.37 5.54
N GLY A 125 -11.62 -6.47 4.72
CA GLY A 125 -13.07 -6.22 4.66
C GLY A 125 -13.61 -5.30 5.76
N GLY A 126 -12.76 -4.82 6.66
CA GLY A 126 -13.13 -3.85 7.68
C GLY A 126 -13.41 -2.47 7.09
N LEU A 127 -14.15 -1.66 7.84
CA LEU A 127 -14.44 -0.27 7.49
C LEU A 127 -13.41 0.65 8.13
N ILE A 128 -12.74 1.46 7.31
CA ILE A 128 -11.89 2.54 7.79
C ILE A 128 -12.73 3.81 7.80
N THR A 129 -12.87 4.39 8.99
CA THR A 129 -13.52 5.69 9.18
C THR A 129 -12.52 6.66 9.79
N TYR A 130 -12.50 7.85 9.26
CA TYR A 130 -11.67 8.93 9.78
C TYR A 130 -12.51 10.19 9.95
N TYR A 131 -12.39 10.80 11.09
CA TYR A 131 -12.93 12.11 11.37
C TYR A 131 -11.79 13.00 11.82
N ASN A 132 -11.60 14.11 11.12
CA ASN A 132 -10.68 15.12 11.63
C ASN A 132 -11.33 15.76 12.87
N THR A 133 -10.84 15.38 14.03
CA THR A 133 -11.33 15.92 15.31
C THR A 133 -10.54 17.16 15.76
N ASN A 134 -9.55 17.57 14.95
CA ASN A 134 -8.70 18.69 15.30
C ASN A 134 -9.19 19.98 14.62
N ASP A 135 -10.31 20.51 15.12
CA ASP A 135 -10.90 21.76 14.63
C ASP A 135 -9.95 22.97 14.74
N ASN A 136 -8.84 22.83 15.50
CA ASN A 136 -7.85 23.89 15.71
C ASN A 136 -6.67 23.85 14.72
N ALA A 137 -6.60 22.87 13.84
CA ALA A 137 -5.53 22.75 12.85
C ALA A 137 -6.06 22.47 11.44
N PRO A 138 -6.86 23.37 10.87
CA PRO A 138 -7.28 23.25 9.50
C PRO A 138 -6.07 23.35 8.56
N SER A 139 -6.10 22.61 7.47
CA SER A 139 -5.11 22.78 6.41
C SER A 139 -5.39 24.10 5.69
N ILE A 140 -4.40 24.98 5.61
CA ILE A 140 -4.54 26.27 4.92
C ILE A 140 -4.29 26.04 3.45
N ILE A 141 -5.28 26.35 2.61
CA ILE A 141 -5.18 26.31 1.15
C ILE A 141 -4.61 27.65 0.68
N THR A 142 -3.59 27.56 -0.17
CA THR A 142 -2.92 28.75 -0.73
C THR A 142 -3.51 29.21 -2.04
N ASP A 143 -4.37 28.41 -2.66
CA ASP A 143 -4.99 28.73 -3.93
C ASP A 143 -6.12 29.74 -3.77
N HIS A 144 -6.03 30.84 -4.51
CA HIS A 144 -7.04 31.91 -4.48
C HIS A 144 -8.31 31.59 -5.29
N GLN A 145 -8.24 30.59 -6.17
CA GLN A 145 -9.38 30.15 -6.98
C GLN A 145 -9.36 28.63 -7.15
N ILE A 146 -10.34 27.98 -6.56
CA ILE A 146 -10.54 26.55 -6.74
C ILE A 146 -11.53 26.36 -7.91
N ARG A 147 -11.03 25.83 -9.03
CA ARG A 147 -11.86 25.53 -10.21
C ARG A 147 -12.33 24.09 -10.21
N PHE A 148 -11.50 23.19 -9.75
CA PHE A 148 -11.77 21.75 -9.62
C PHE A 148 -10.93 21.18 -8.48
N LEU A 149 -11.44 20.14 -7.90
CA LEU A 149 -10.79 19.41 -6.83
C LEU A 149 -10.53 17.98 -7.30
N GLU A 150 -9.27 17.59 -7.33
CA GLU A 150 -8.85 16.21 -7.55
C GLU A 150 -8.45 15.59 -6.23
N ILE A 151 -8.91 14.38 -6.00
CA ILE A 151 -8.54 13.59 -4.83
C ILE A 151 -7.86 12.32 -5.30
N HIS A 152 -6.66 12.09 -4.81
CA HIS A 152 -5.89 10.88 -5.04
C HIS A 152 -5.72 10.13 -3.73
N LEU A 153 -5.97 8.83 -3.76
CA LEU A 153 -5.63 7.95 -2.66
C LEU A 153 -4.31 7.28 -2.96
N LYS A 154 -3.34 7.45 -2.08
CA LYS A 154 -2.01 6.88 -2.22
C LYS A 154 -1.64 6.06 -0.99
N ASP A 155 -0.64 5.21 -1.13
CA ASP A 155 -0.04 4.54 0.01
C ASP A 155 1.06 5.38 0.65
N GLU A 156 1.69 4.84 1.68
CA GLU A 156 2.82 5.43 2.37
C GLU A 156 4.05 5.69 1.49
N ASN A 157 4.13 5.05 0.31
CA ASN A 157 5.21 5.23 -0.67
C ASN A 157 4.83 6.22 -1.78
N GLY A 158 3.63 6.81 -1.72
CA GLY A 158 3.13 7.74 -2.72
C GLY A 158 2.59 7.06 -3.99
N ILE A 159 2.39 5.75 -3.98
CA ILE A 159 1.83 4.99 -5.10
C ILE A 159 0.31 5.08 -5.06
N ASP A 160 -0.31 5.41 -6.19
CA ASP A 160 -1.76 5.51 -6.29
C ASP A 160 -2.44 4.18 -5.95
N LEU A 161 -3.45 4.25 -5.09
CA LEU A 161 -4.28 3.10 -4.75
C LEU A 161 -5.34 2.94 -5.84
N VAL A 162 -5.36 1.77 -6.45
CA VAL A 162 -6.42 1.40 -7.39
C VAL A 162 -7.65 1.02 -6.56
N CYS A 163 -8.66 1.88 -6.56
CA CYS A 163 -9.97 1.55 -6.00
C CYS A 163 -10.77 0.84 -7.09
N ASP A 164 -11.16 -0.40 -6.85
CA ASP A 164 -12.11 -1.09 -7.71
C ASP A 164 -13.46 -0.37 -7.64
N ASP A 165 -14.16 -0.21 -8.77
CA ASP A 165 -15.49 0.42 -8.86
C ASP A 165 -16.53 -0.26 -7.95
N ALA A 166 -16.28 -1.50 -7.54
CA ALA A 166 -17.10 -2.24 -6.59
C ALA A 166 -16.99 -1.75 -5.13
N VAL A 167 -16.00 -0.88 -4.82
CA VAL A 167 -15.74 -0.45 -3.45
C VAL A 167 -16.10 1.02 -3.28
N PRO A 168 -17.27 1.33 -2.71
CA PRO A 168 -17.66 2.71 -2.49
C PRO A 168 -16.78 3.34 -1.40
N TRP A 169 -16.22 4.48 -1.70
CA TRP A 169 -15.60 5.35 -0.72
C TRP A 169 -16.28 6.73 -0.78
N SER A 170 -16.25 7.44 0.30
CA SER A 170 -16.78 8.78 0.38
C SER A 170 -15.87 9.68 1.22
N ILE A 171 -15.77 10.93 0.82
CA ILE A 171 -15.05 11.96 1.56
C ILE A 171 -15.95 13.19 1.67
N GLN A 172 -15.93 13.82 2.84
CA GLN A 172 -16.53 15.12 3.06
C GLN A 172 -15.41 16.11 3.36
N ILE A 173 -15.31 17.14 2.56
CA ILE A 173 -14.36 18.23 2.74
C ILE A 173 -15.16 19.49 3.01
N VAL A 174 -14.83 20.17 4.11
CA VAL A 174 -15.40 21.48 4.46
C VAL A 174 -14.36 22.53 4.13
N LEU A 175 -14.73 23.48 3.28
CA LEU A 175 -13.91 24.65 2.94
C LEU A 175 -14.49 25.85 3.67
N GLU A 176 -13.64 26.52 4.43
CA GLU A 176 -14.01 27.75 5.12
C GLU A 176 -13.19 28.91 4.54
N GLU A 177 -13.86 29.98 4.19
CA GLU A 177 -13.19 31.21 3.81
C GLU A 177 -12.85 31.99 5.09
N THR A 178 -11.55 32.26 5.26
CA THR A 178 -11.10 33.11 6.37
C THR A 178 -10.88 34.52 5.83
N ASP A 179 -11.54 35.52 6.45
CA ASP A 179 -11.30 36.93 6.15
C ASP A 179 -9.81 37.26 6.35
N THR A 180 -9.19 37.73 5.29
CA THR A 180 -7.75 38.04 5.22
C THR A 180 -7.30 39.11 6.22
N TYR A 181 -8.23 39.75 6.91
CA TYR A 181 -7.94 40.84 7.87
C TYR A 181 -7.57 40.35 9.27
N ALA A 182 -7.66 39.06 9.57
CA ALA A 182 -7.37 38.54 10.90
C ALA A 182 -5.88 38.17 11.14
N TYR A 183 -5.07 38.10 10.10
CA TYR A 183 -3.64 37.83 10.23
C TYR A 183 -2.78 39.09 10.11
N THR A 184 -2.89 39.97 11.08
CA THR A 184 -1.81 40.92 11.34
C THR A 184 -0.74 40.17 12.12
N PRO A 185 0.45 39.90 11.59
CA PRO A 185 1.49 39.22 12.33
C PRO A 185 1.88 40.08 13.53
N LEU A 186 1.68 39.56 14.74
CA LEU A 186 2.14 40.14 16.00
C LEU A 186 3.66 40.01 16.17
N PHE A 187 4.42 40.24 15.11
CA PHE A 187 5.87 40.43 15.24
C PHE A 187 6.19 41.90 15.05
N LYS A 188 6.10 42.65 16.12
CA LYS A 188 6.93 43.86 16.26
C LYS A 188 8.32 43.45 16.74
N LEU A 189 9.30 43.68 15.89
CA LEU A 189 10.72 43.70 16.31
C LEU A 189 10.98 44.74 17.38
#